data_4f49cf975a3c30c428a1fb24b508bd32
#
_entry.id   4f49cf975a3c30c428a1fb24b508bd32
#
_cell.length_a   1.000
_cell.length_b   1.000
_cell.length_c   1.000
_cell.angle_alpha   90.00
_cell.angle_beta   90.00
_cell.angle_gamma   90.00
#
_symmetry.space_group_name_H-M   'P 1'
#
loop_
_entity.id
_entity.type
_entity.pdbx_description
1 polymer ?
#
loop_
_entity_poly.entity_id
_entity_poly.type
_entity_poly.pdbx_seq_one_letter_code
_entity_poly.pdbx_strand_id
1 'polypeptide(L)'
;PLIAYFYKVPELTPLARYSFTGFFIASLGISHSAYLKRNLMVKQQAMSSVIGLTVSGIAGVTLAYLGFSYWGYATQSIVYVAVNTACYWHFTRWRPTLQFSLAPIKEMFGFSGKLLITNIFNHINNNLFSVILGKYYSKIEVGYYNQSNKWCGMGQQFILGMINGVAQPVLAKISEDTDRQQRVFRKMLRFTAFISFPAMLGLGIIAEELIVISITDKWYSSVSIMQLSLIHI
;
A
#
# COMPACT_ATOMS: atom_id res chain seq x y z
N PRO A 1 -21.81 -10.13 3.73
CA PRO A 1 -22.28 -11.52 3.99
C PRO A 1 -21.40 -12.57 3.30
N LEU A 2 -21.09 -12.44 2.00
CA LEU A 2 -20.29 -13.41 1.25
C LEU A 2 -18.91 -13.67 1.86
N ILE A 3 -18.19 -12.63 2.27
CA ILE A 3 -16.87 -12.72 2.91
C ILE A 3 -16.98 -13.49 4.24
N ALA A 4 -17.95 -13.14 5.06
CA ALA A 4 -18.18 -13.82 6.34
C ALA A 4 -18.57 -15.30 6.17
N TYR A 5 -19.35 -15.62 5.15
CA TYR A 5 -19.68 -16.99 4.79
C TYR A 5 -18.44 -17.77 4.31
N PHE A 6 -17.62 -17.16 3.46
CA PHE A 6 -16.41 -17.79 2.93
C PHE A 6 -15.41 -18.15 4.04
N TYR A 7 -15.15 -17.23 4.99
CA TYR A 7 -14.22 -17.44 6.10
C TYR A 7 -14.88 -18.10 7.34
N LYS A 8 -16.19 -18.32 7.31
CA LYS A 8 -16.97 -18.85 8.46
C LYS A 8 -16.83 -18.00 9.74
N VAL A 9 -16.70 -16.68 9.58
CA VAL A 9 -16.54 -15.71 10.68
C VAL A 9 -17.61 -14.63 10.55
N PRO A 10 -18.74 -14.72 11.31
CA PRO A 10 -19.86 -13.77 11.23
C PRO A 10 -19.46 -12.31 11.51
N GLU A 11 -18.51 -12.09 12.41
CA GLU A 11 -17.99 -10.78 12.84
C GLU A 11 -17.40 -9.95 11.69
N LEU A 12 -17.00 -10.60 10.60
CA LEU A 12 -16.49 -9.90 9.41
C LEU A 12 -17.57 -9.09 8.67
N THR A 13 -18.84 -9.41 8.84
CA THR A 13 -19.91 -8.67 8.16
C THR A 13 -20.03 -7.23 8.64
N PRO A 14 -20.20 -6.94 9.96
CA PRO A 14 -20.24 -5.57 10.44
C PRO A 14 -18.92 -4.84 10.23
N LEU A 15 -17.79 -5.51 10.44
CA LEU A 15 -16.47 -4.92 10.21
C LEU A 15 -16.24 -4.49 8.74
N ALA A 16 -16.62 -5.35 7.79
CA ALA A 16 -16.54 -5.03 6.36
C ALA A 16 -17.44 -3.84 6.00
N ARG A 17 -18.70 -3.83 6.47
CA ARG A 17 -19.61 -2.70 6.23
C ARG A 17 -19.03 -1.39 6.75
N TYR A 18 -18.47 -1.42 7.96
CA TYR A 18 -17.82 -0.26 8.56
C TYR A 18 -16.60 0.18 7.73
N SER A 19 -15.72 -0.74 7.36
CA SER A 19 -14.53 -0.44 6.56
C SER A 19 -14.88 0.11 5.17
N PHE A 20 -15.99 -0.32 4.58
CA PHE A 20 -16.44 0.22 3.29
C PHE A 20 -16.85 1.69 3.34
N THR A 21 -17.18 2.25 4.49
CA THR A 21 -17.41 3.70 4.60
C THR A 21 -16.16 4.50 4.26
N GLY A 22 -14.97 3.92 4.50
CA GLY A 22 -13.69 4.49 4.10
C GLY A 22 -13.57 4.68 2.58
N PHE A 23 -14.13 3.77 1.77
CA PHE A 23 -14.15 3.91 0.30
C PHE A 23 -14.98 5.12 -0.14
N PHE A 24 -16.13 5.32 0.49
CA PHE A 24 -16.96 6.48 0.20
C PHE A 24 -16.21 7.78 0.51
N ILE A 25 -15.58 7.86 1.67
CA ILE A 25 -14.77 9.03 2.07
C ILE A 25 -13.59 9.23 1.11
N ALA A 26 -12.89 8.14 0.74
CA ALA A 26 -11.78 8.19 -0.22
C ALA A 26 -12.23 8.72 -1.58
N SER A 27 -13.40 8.31 -2.06
CA SER A 27 -13.93 8.74 -3.37
C SER A 27 -14.10 10.25 -3.47
N LEU A 28 -14.44 10.92 -2.37
CA LEU A 28 -14.54 12.37 -2.30
C LEU A 28 -13.19 13.10 -2.46
N GLY A 29 -12.09 12.39 -2.16
CA GLY A 29 -10.72 12.91 -2.26
C GLY A 29 -9.99 12.58 -3.57
N ILE A 30 -10.50 11.66 -4.38
CA ILE A 30 -9.79 11.16 -5.59
C ILE A 30 -9.42 12.27 -6.54
N SER A 31 -10.38 13.14 -6.91
CA SER A 31 -10.15 14.23 -7.86
C SER A 31 -9.13 15.25 -7.34
N HIS A 32 -9.18 15.55 -6.04
CA HIS A 32 -8.24 16.47 -5.39
C HIS A 32 -6.85 15.89 -5.32
N SER A 33 -6.72 14.59 -4.99
CA SER A 33 -5.45 13.85 -5.04
C SER A 33 -4.85 13.83 -6.44
N ALA A 34 -5.67 13.58 -7.46
CA ALA A 34 -5.24 13.61 -8.86
C ALA A 34 -4.78 15.02 -9.29
N TYR A 35 -5.48 16.08 -8.86
CA TYR A 35 -5.08 17.46 -9.08
C TYR A 35 -3.72 17.78 -8.48
N LEU A 36 -3.47 17.40 -7.22
CA LEU A 36 -2.18 17.59 -6.54
C LEU A 36 -1.04 16.85 -7.27
N LYS A 37 -1.28 15.61 -7.72
CA LYS A 37 -0.31 14.82 -8.49
C LYS A 37 0.01 15.45 -9.84
N ARG A 38 -1.02 15.85 -10.59
CA ARG A 38 -0.87 16.48 -11.91
C ARG A 38 -0.07 17.77 -11.85
N ASN A 39 -0.25 18.56 -10.79
CA ASN A 39 0.44 19.83 -10.61
C ASN A 39 1.76 19.70 -9.82
N LEU A 40 2.24 18.47 -9.59
CA LEU A 40 3.48 18.16 -8.85
C LEU A 40 3.56 18.82 -7.47
N MET A 41 2.41 18.97 -6.79
CA MET A 41 2.30 19.57 -5.46
C MET A 41 2.70 18.54 -4.37
N VAL A 42 3.94 18.05 -4.45
CA VAL A 42 4.46 16.96 -3.60
C VAL A 42 4.48 17.36 -2.13
N LYS A 43 4.81 18.63 -1.84
CA LYS A 43 4.82 19.16 -0.46
C LYS A 43 3.45 19.00 0.21
N GLN A 44 2.39 19.39 -0.47
CA GLN A 44 1.01 19.33 0.04
C GLN A 44 0.58 17.86 0.24
N GLN A 45 0.96 16.96 -0.66
CA GLN A 45 0.70 15.52 -0.50
C GLN A 45 1.42 14.96 0.72
N ALA A 46 2.71 15.28 0.89
CA ALA A 46 3.48 14.84 2.04
C ALA A 46 2.89 15.38 3.35
N MET A 47 2.56 16.68 3.40
CA MET A 47 1.91 17.29 4.58
C MET A 47 0.59 16.60 4.92
N SER A 48 -0.27 16.35 3.92
CA SER A 48 -1.54 15.63 4.14
C SER A 48 -1.30 14.25 4.75
N SER A 49 -0.32 13.51 4.20
CA SER A 49 0.01 12.18 4.70
C SER A 49 0.56 12.20 6.13
N VAL A 50 1.42 13.16 6.48
CA VAL A 50 1.97 13.31 7.83
C VAL A 50 0.85 13.66 8.82
N ILE A 51 0.00 14.64 8.50
CA ILE A 51 -1.14 15.02 9.34
C ILE A 51 -2.08 13.81 9.51
N GLY A 52 -2.40 13.13 8.40
CA GLY A 52 -3.24 11.93 8.41
C GLY A 52 -2.69 10.82 9.31
N LEU A 53 -1.38 10.52 9.19
CA LEU A 53 -0.71 9.53 10.02
C LEU A 53 -0.71 9.90 11.51
N THR A 54 -0.42 11.16 11.82
CA THR A 54 -0.38 11.63 13.21
C THR A 54 -1.76 11.54 13.86
N VAL A 55 -2.79 12.09 13.21
CA VAL A 55 -4.16 12.10 13.76
C VAL A 55 -4.72 10.67 13.86
N SER A 56 -4.54 9.86 12.82
CA SER A 56 -5.01 8.47 12.84
C SER A 56 -4.21 7.61 13.83
N GLY A 57 -2.93 7.88 14.00
CA GLY A 57 -2.09 7.19 14.98
C GLY A 57 -2.55 7.47 16.40
N ILE A 58 -2.81 8.74 16.74
CA ILE A 58 -3.37 9.12 18.05
C ILE A 58 -4.72 8.43 18.27
N ALA A 59 -5.62 8.50 17.29
CA ALA A 59 -6.92 7.84 17.38
C ALA A 59 -6.79 6.31 17.56
N GLY A 60 -5.89 5.67 16.79
CA GLY A 60 -5.65 4.22 16.89
C GLY A 60 -5.11 3.80 18.25
N VAL A 61 -4.10 4.53 18.79
CA VAL A 61 -3.52 4.26 20.11
C VAL A 61 -4.56 4.46 21.20
N THR A 62 -5.34 5.54 21.14
CA THR A 62 -6.39 5.82 22.12
C THR A 62 -7.44 4.71 22.13
N LEU A 63 -7.91 4.27 20.97
CA LEU A 63 -8.89 3.20 20.86
C LEU A 63 -8.35 1.83 21.29
N ALA A 64 -7.07 1.57 21.03
CA ALA A 64 -6.40 0.37 21.49
C ALA A 64 -6.30 0.35 23.04
N TYR A 65 -5.96 1.48 23.65
CA TYR A 65 -5.92 1.63 25.12
C TYR A 65 -7.29 1.45 25.76
N LEU A 66 -8.35 1.90 25.07
CA LEU A 66 -9.74 1.72 25.50
C LEU A 66 -10.29 0.28 25.26
N GLY A 67 -9.47 -0.63 24.71
CA GLY A 67 -9.83 -2.04 24.52
C GLY A 67 -10.64 -2.35 23.25
N PHE A 68 -10.75 -1.43 22.29
CA PHE A 68 -11.53 -1.63 21.06
C PHE A 68 -10.89 -2.63 20.06
N SER A 69 -9.76 -3.25 20.38
CA SER A 69 -9.13 -4.32 19.59
C SER A 69 -9.12 -4.03 18.07
N TYR A 70 -9.64 -4.93 17.23
CA TYR A 70 -9.66 -4.79 15.77
C TYR A 70 -10.55 -3.63 15.25
N TRP A 71 -11.55 -3.19 16.02
CA TRP A 71 -12.34 -2.00 15.70
C TRP A 71 -11.50 -0.72 15.77
N GLY A 72 -10.56 -0.65 16.72
CA GLY A 72 -9.60 0.46 16.80
C GLY A 72 -8.77 0.59 15.53
N TYR A 73 -8.28 -0.53 14.98
CA TYR A 73 -7.53 -0.55 13.73
C TYR A 73 -8.38 -0.15 12.50
N ALA A 74 -9.61 -0.63 12.42
CA ALA A 74 -10.54 -0.25 11.36
C ALA A 74 -10.85 1.26 11.40
N THR A 75 -11.10 1.80 12.60
CA THR A 75 -11.33 3.24 12.81
C THR A 75 -10.11 4.06 12.47
N GLN A 76 -8.92 3.64 12.88
CA GLN A 76 -7.66 4.29 12.52
C GLN A 76 -7.53 4.46 11.00
N SER A 77 -7.84 3.41 10.23
CA SER A 77 -7.78 3.44 8.76
C SER A 77 -8.77 4.44 8.17
N ILE A 78 -10.00 4.49 8.70
CA ILE A 78 -11.03 5.43 8.24
C ILE A 78 -10.64 6.88 8.59
N VAL A 79 -10.15 7.11 9.81
CA VAL A 79 -9.65 8.45 10.25
C VAL A 79 -8.52 8.91 9.35
N TYR A 80 -7.57 8.04 9.02
CA TYR A 80 -6.49 8.37 8.09
C TYR A 80 -7.02 8.86 6.74
N VAL A 81 -7.94 8.10 6.14
CA VAL A 81 -8.56 8.46 4.86
C VAL A 81 -9.35 9.76 4.96
N ALA A 82 -10.12 9.94 6.02
CA ALA A 82 -10.93 11.15 6.24
C ALA A 82 -10.07 12.41 6.38
N VAL A 83 -9.01 12.34 7.20
CA VAL A 83 -8.09 13.46 7.40
C VAL A 83 -7.34 13.80 6.11
N ASN A 84 -6.84 12.79 5.38
CA ASN A 84 -6.21 13.02 4.07
C ASN A 84 -7.15 13.68 3.09
N THR A 85 -8.39 13.19 2.99
CA THR A 85 -9.42 13.77 2.13
C THR A 85 -9.68 15.24 2.50
N ALA A 86 -9.85 15.54 3.79
CA ALA A 86 -10.03 16.91 4.26
C ALA A 86 -8.83 17.81 3.93
N CYS A 87 -7.60 17.31 4.13
CA CYS A 87 -6.38 18.03 3.77
C CYS A 87 -6.31 18.30 2.26
N TYR A 88 -6.66 17.32 1.42
CA TYR A 88 -6.68 17.50 -0.03
C TYR A 88 -7.67 18.58 -0.44
N TRP A 89 -8.86 18.60 0.14
CA TRP A 89 -9.84 19.65 -0.07
C TRP A 89 -9.34 21.03 0.40
N HIS A 90 -8.60 21.08 1.47
CA HIS A 90 -8.03 22.32 1.99
C HIS A 90 -6.90 22.85 1.11
N PHE A 91 -5.99 22.00 0.67
CA PHE A 91 -4.81 22.41 -0.10
C PHE A 91 -5.10 22.68 -1.59
N THR A 92 -6.22 22.16 -2.12
CA THR A 92 -6.62 22.45 -3.50
C THR A 92 -7.60 23.62 -3.55
N ARG A 93 -7.30 24.62 -4.39
CA ARG A 93 -8.25 25.70 -4.71
C ARG A 93 -9.33 25.26 -5.69
N TRP A 94 -9.12 24.17 -6.39
CA TRP A 94 -10.06 23.59 -7.32
C TRP A 94 -11.29 23.06 -6.59
N ARG A 95 -12.47 23.29 -7.17
CA ARG A 95 -13.73 22.74 -6.66
C ARG A 95 -14.43 22.00 -7.79
N PRO A 96 -14.96 20.80 -7.52
CA PRO A 96 -15.70 20.03 -8.51
C PRO A 96 -16.97 20.79 -8.91
N THR A 97 -17.23 20.85 -10.22
CA THR A 97 -18.49 21.34 -10.78
C THR A 97 -19.40 20.13 -11.03
N LEU A 98 -20.71 20.32 -10.85
CA LEU A 98 -21.70 19.26 -11.10
C LEU A 98 -21.99 19.09 -12.60
N GLN A 99 -21.02 19.33 -13.46
CA GLN A 99 -21.12 19.09 -14.89
C GLN A 99 -20.73 17.65 -15.19
N PHE A 100 -21.64 16.91 -15.78
CA PHE A 100 -21.41 15.53 -16.18
C PHE A 100 -21.24 15.44 -17.69
N SER A 101 -20.11 14.88 -18.15
CA SER A 101 -19.84 14.61 -19.56
C SER A 101 -19.28 13.19 -19.71
N LEU A 102 -19.86 12.44 -20.64
CA LEU A 102 -19.40 11.08 -20.98
C LEU A 102 -18.21 11.07 -21.95
N ALA A 103 -17.94 12.18 -22.64
CA ALA A 103 -16.90 12.22 -23.67
C ALA A 103 -15.50 11.93 -23.10
N PRO A 104 -15.02 12.56 -22.00
CA PRO A 104 -13.72 12.22 -21.40
C PRO A 104 -13.66 10.80 -20.88
N ILE A 105 -14.77 10.26 -20.36
CA ILE A 105 -14.83 8.88 -19.87
C ILE A 105 -14.60 7.91 -21.02
N LYS A 106 -15.25 8.11 -22.15
CA LYS A 106 -15.11 7.25 -23.35
C LYS A 106 -13.69 7.30 -23.92
N GLU A 107 -13.08 8.48 -23.97
CA GLU A 107 -11.70 8.67 -24.45
C GLU A 107 -10.69 7.93 -23.56
N MET A 108 -10.83 8.06 -22.26
CA MET A 108 -9.89 7.47 -21.28
C MET A 108 -10.16 5.99 -21.01
N PHE A 109 -11.34 5.45 -21.31
CA PHE A 109 -11.77 4.13 -20.91
C PHE A 109 -10.89 3.02 -21.52
N GLY A 110 -10.44 3.19 -22.77
CA GLY A 110 -9.58 2.21 -23.42
C GLY A 110 -8.25 1.98 -22.72
N PHE A 111 -7.63 3.05 -22.22
CA PHE A 111 -6.38 2.98 -21.48
C PHE A 111 -6.62 2.62 -20.01
N SER A 112 -7.51 3.33 -19.35
CA SER A 112 -7.80 3.14 -17.92
C SER A 112 -8.42 1.78 -17.62
N GLY A 113 -9.23 1.23 -18.54
CA GLY A 113 -9.80 -0.11 -18.40
C GLY A 113 -8.75 -1.21 -18.39
N LYS A 114 -7.74 -1.11 -19.26
CA LYS A 114 -6.61 -2.05 -19.26
C LYS A 114 -5.81 -1.97 -17.95
N LEU A 115 -5.54 -0.76 -17.47
CA LEU A 115 -4.87 -0.55 -16.18
C LEU A 115 -5.70 -1.09 -15.01
N LEU A 116 -7.01 -0.89 -15.03
CA LEU A 116 -7.92 -1.41 -14.00
C LEU A 116 -7.84 -2.94 -13.92
N ILE A 117 -7.93 -3.63 -15.07
CA ILE A 117 -7.83 -5.09 -15.14
C ILE A 117 -6.48 -5.55 -14.60
N THR A 118 -5.38 -4.93 -15.04
CA THR A 118 -4.03 -5.26 -14.56
C THR A 118 -3.92 -5.08 -13.04
N ASN A 119 -4.45 -3.98 -12.50
CA ASN A 119 -4.42 -3.72 -11.06
C ASN A 119 -5.27 -4.74 -10.28
N ILE A 120 -6.43 -5.14 -10.79
CA ILE A 120 -7.26 -6.19 -10.17
C ILE A 120 -6.47 -7.49 -10.09
N PHE A 121 -5.86 -7.94 -11.20
CA PHE A 121 -5.04 -9.16 -11.20
C PHE A 121 -3.85 -9.06 -10.24
N ASN A 122 -3.16 -7.93 -10.20
CA ASN A 122 -2.05 -7.71 -9.27
C ASN A 122 -2.53 -7.78 -7.81
N HIS A 123 -3.66 -7.15 -7.48
CA HIS A 123 -4.23 -7.22 -6.13
C HIS A 123 -4.65 -8.63 -5.73
N ILE A 124 -5.26 -9.37 -6.65
CA ILE A 124 -5.61 -10.78 -6.42
C ILE A 124 -4.34 -11.58 -6.17
N ASN A 125 -3.34 -11.47 -7.04
CA ASN A 125 -2.09 -12.21 -6.93
C ASN A 125 -1.35 -11.89 -5.61
N ASN A 126 -1.22 -10.63 -5.26
CA ASN A 126 -0.51 -10.20 -4.05
C ASN A 126 -1.20 -10.64 -2.75
N ASN A 127 -2.51 -10.86 -2.78
CA ASN A 127 -3.28 -11.26 -1.59
C ASN A 127 -3.71 -12.72 -1.62
N LEU A 128 -3.39 -13.46 -2.70
CA LEU A 128 -3.86 -14.83 -2.90
C LEU A 128 -3.47 -15.75 -1.74
N PHE A 129 -2.22 -15.69 -1.30
CA PHE A 129 -1.74 -16.48 -0.16
C PHE A 129 -2.48 -16.14 1.14
N SER A 130 -2.71 -14.85 1.43
CA SER A 130 -3.48 -14.45 2.61
C SER A 130 -4.92 -14.98 2.57
N VAL A 131 -5.53 -15.01 1.39
CA VAL A 131 -6.88 -15.55 1.19
C VAL A 131 -6.91 -17.08 1.40
N ILE A 132 -5.96 -17.80 0.82
CA ILE A 132 -5.84 -19.26 0.95
C ILE A 132 -5.55 -19.63 2.41
N LEU A 133 -4.56 -19.00 3.03
CA LEU A 133 -4.23 -19.22 4.43
C LEU A 133 -5.41 -18.92 5.35
N GLY A 134 -6.14 -17.83 5.10
CA GLY A 134 -7.34 -17.46 5.87
C GLY A 134 -8.49 -18.45 5.74
N LYS A 135 -8.52 -19.25 4.67
CA LYS A 135 -9.54 -20.30 4.45
C LYS A 135 -9.21 -21.62 5.13
N TYR A 136 -7.92 -22.01 5.09
CA TYR A 136 -7.50 -23.37 5.47
C TYR A 136 -6.70 -23.42 6.78
N TYR A 137 -6.16 -22.31 7.24
CA TYR A 137 -5.32 -22.19 8.42
C TYR A 137 -5.93 -21.32 9.51
N SER A 138 -5.28 -21.22 10.64
CA SER A 138 -5.75 -20.42 11.77
C SER A 138 -5.56 -18.90 11.54
N LYS A 139 -6.37 -18.08 12.22
CA LYS A 139 -6.23 -16.61 12.21
C LYS A 139 -4.83 -16.15 12.64
N ILE A 140 -4.18 -16.93 13.53
CA ILE A 140 -2.86 -16.63 14.07
C ILE A 140 -1.79 -16.82 12.98
N GLU A 141 -1.86 -17.93 12.23
CA GLU A 141 -0.91 -18.22 11.14
C GLU A 141 -1.02 -17.22 9.99
N VAL A 142 -2.24 -16.82 9.65
CA VAL A 142 -2.46 -15.69 8.71
C VAL A 142 -1.84 -14.41 9.23
N GLY A 143 -1.94 -14.16 10.52
CA GLY A 143 -1.30 -13.02 11.18
C GLY A 143 0.22 -13.04 11.01
N TYR A 144 0.87 -14.17 11.27
CA TYR A 144 2.32 -14.33 11.10
C TYR A 144 2.77 -14.11 9.65
N TYR A 145 2.04 -14.68 8.69
CA TYR A 145 2.32 -14.47 7.27
C TYR A 145 2.18 -13.01 6.87
N ASN A 146 1.08 -12.37 7.24
CA ASN A 146 0.82 -10.97 6.88
C ASN A 146 1.84 -10.02 7.52
N GLN A 147 2.27 -10.30 8.75
CA GLN A 147 3.29 -9.50 9.43
C GLN A 147 4.65 -9.65 8.75
N SER A 148 5.06 -10.86 8.42
CA SER A 148 6.26 -11.14 7.64
C SER A 148 6.23 -10.42 6.29
N ASN A 149 5.14 -10.57 5.53
CA ASN A 149 4.97 -9.94 4.21
C ASN A 149 5.02 -8.41 4.28
N LYS A 150 4.51 -7.82 5.37
CA LYS A 150 4.57 -6.37 5.61
C LYS A 150 6.01 -5.88 5.77
N TRP A 151 6.84 -6.57 6.55
CA TRP A 151 8.24 -6.20 6.76
C TRP A 151 9.07 -6.39 5.49
N CYS A 152 8.90 -7.51 4.78
CA CYS A 152 9.52 -7.73 3.47
C CYS A 152 9.12 -6.64 2.47
N GLY A 153 7.83 -6.31 2.42
CA GLY A 153 7.30 -5.28 1.54
C GLY A 153 7.85 -3.88 1.85
N MET A 154 8.09 -3.53 3.11
CA MET A 154 8.73 -2.27 3.49
C MET A 154 10.16 -2.18 2.94
N GLY A 155 10.96 -3.25 3.10
CA GLY A 155 12.32 -3.29 2.54
C GLY A 155 12.31 -3.15 1.01
N GLN A 156 11.44 -3.89 0.33
CA GLN A 156 11.30 -3.80 -1.13
C GLN A 156 10.87 -2.41 -1.61
N GLN A 157 9.86 -1.82 -0.98
CA GLN A 157 9.35 -0.51 -1.38
C GLN A 157 10.39 0.59 -1.19
N PHE A 158 11.24 0.50 -0.17
CA PHE A 158 12.33 1.43 0.02
C PHE A 158 13.30 1.40 -1.18
N ILE A 159 13.75 0.21 -1.58
CA ILE A 159 14.67 0.03 -2.71
C ILE A 159 14.01 0.43 -4.03
N LEU A 160 12.79 -0.05 -4.29
CA LEU A 160 12.06 0.25 -5.52
C LEU A 160 11.69 1.73 -5.64
N GLY A 161 11.38 2.39 -4.52
CA GLY A 161 11.08 3.82 -4.50
C GLY A 161 12.26 4.67 -4.93
N MET A 162 13.48 4.33 -4.47
CA MET A 162 14.71 5.01 -4.89
C MET A 162 14.98 4.84 -6.39
N ILE A 163 14.73 3.64 -6.92
CA ILE A 163 15.01 3.31 -8.32
C ILE A 163 13.97 3.92 -9.25
N ASN A 164 12.70 3.74 -8.95
CA ASN A 164 11.59 4.21 -9.80
C ASN A 164 11.55 5.74 -9.90
N GLY A 165 11.97 6.44 -8.86
CA GLY A 165 12.07 7.90 -8.88
C GLY A 165 13.05 8.44 -9.92
N VAL A 166 14.04 7.63 -10.32
CA VAL A 166 15.08 8.01 -11.30
C VAL A 166 14.92 7.27 -12.62
N ALA A 167 14.54 6.00 -12.59
CA ALA A 167 14.52 5.14 -13.77
C ALA A 167 13.54 5.62 -14.85
N GLN A 168 12.30 5.91 -14.46
CA GLN A 168 11.27 6.32 -15.42
C GLN A 168 11.62 7.63 -16.16
N PRO A 169 12.00 8.73 -15.49
CA PRO A 169 12.36 9.96 -16.18
C PRO A 169 13.59 9.82 -17.09
N VAL A 170 14.59 9.03 -16.66
CA VAL A 170 15.82 8.83 -17.44
C VAL A 170 15.53 8.00 -18.68
N LEU A 171 14.81 6.87 -18.55
CA LEU A 171 14.47 6.01 -19.69
C LEU A 171 13.55 6.71 -20.69
N ALA A 172 12.62 7.55 -20.20
CA ALA A 172 11.74 8.34 -21.07
C ALA A 172 12.52 9.35 -21.93
N LYS A 173 13.55 9.99 -21.36
CA LYS A 173 14.38 10.98 -22.10
C LYS A 173 15.23 10.37 -23.23
N ILE A 174 15.49 9.07 -23.18
CA ILE A 174 16.36 8.36 -24.15
C ILE A 174 15.56 7.31 -24.92
N SER A 175 14.23 7.44 -24.99
CA SER A 175 13.34 6.47 -25.62
C SER A 175 13.58 6.31 -27.14
N GLU A 176 14.14 7.31 -27.81
CA GLU A 176 14.45 7.29 -29.25
C GLU A 176 15.74 6.55 -29.58
N ASP A 177 16.66 6.38 -28.64
CA ASP A 177 17.94 5.67 -28.80
C ASP A 177 17.89 4.32 -28.08
N THR A 178 17.49 3.28 -28.80
CA THR A 178 17.29 1.91 -28.27
C THR A 178 18.58 1.34 -27.66
N ASP A 179 19.75 1.56 -28.29
CA ASP A 179 21.02 1.03 -27.79
C ASP A 179 21.44 1.69 -26.49
N ARG A 180 21.25 2.99 -26.40
CA ARG A 180 21.50 3.76 -25.19
C ARG A 180 20.54 3.37 -24.08
N GLN A 181 19.27 3.20 -24.41
CA GLN A 181 18.23 2.75 -23.48
C GLN A 181 18.57 1.38 -22.89
N GLN A 182 18.98 0.41 -23.69
CA GLN A 182 19.40 -0.90 -23.20
C GLN A 182 20.65 -0.83 -22.30
N ARG A 183 21.65 -0.03 -22.64
CA ARG A 183 22.85 0.16 -21.81
C ARG A 183 22.49 0.77 -20.46
N VAL A 184 21.66 1.80 -20.45
CA VAL A 184 21.19 2.45 -19.21
C VAL A 184 20.37 1.47 -18.37
N PHE A 185 19.45 0.74 -18.98
CA PHE A 185 18.64 -0.26 -18.30
C PHE A 185 19.48 -1.36 -17.64
N ARG A 186 20.48 -1.92 -18.37
CA ARG A 186 21.41 -2.90 -17.79
C ARG A 186 22.21 -2.34 -16.62
N LYS A 187 22.66 -1.07 -16.71
CA LYS A 187 23.36 -0.39 -15.62
C LYS A 187 22.46 -0.24 -14.40
N MET A 188 21.21 0.16 -14.61
CA MET A 188 20.23 0.26 -13.53
C MET A 188 19.94 -1.09 -12.88
N LEU A 189 19.76 -2.16 -13.66
CA LEU A 189 19.56 -3.51 -13.11
C LEU A 189 20.75 -3.95 -12.25
N ARG A 190 21.99 -3.75 -12.71
CA ARG A 190 23.18 -4.09 -11.93
C ARG A 190 23.25 -3.30 -10.62
N PHE A 191 22.95 -2.02 -10.68
CA PHE A 191 22.95 -1.14 -9.50
C PHE A 191 21.86 -1.57 -8.51
N THR A 192 20.66 -1.87 -9.02
CA THR A 192 19.54 -2.41 -8.20
C THR A 192 19.96 -3.70 -7.51
N ALA A 193 20.51 -4.65 -8.26
CA ALA A 193 20.97 -5.92 -7.69
C ALA A 193 22.07 -5.72 -6.64
N PHE A 194 23.03 -4.85 -6.91
CA PHE A 194 24.12 -4.54 -5.99
C PHE A 194 23.65 -3.96 -4.65
N ILE A 195 22.58 -3.19 -4.64
CA ILE A 195 21.99 -2.66 -3.40
C ILE A 195 21.01 -3.66 -2.77
N SER A 196 20.13 -4.26 -3.59
CA SER A 196 19.03 -5.07 -3.07
C SER A 196 19.51 -6.37 -2.43
N PHE A 197 20.49 -7.08 -3.03
CA PHE A 197 20.96 -8.34 -2.45
C PHE A 197 21.57 -8.17 -1.04
N PRO A 198 22.54 -7.27 -0.80
CA PRO A 198 23.06 -7.08 0.54
C PRO A 198 22.01 -6.55 1.52
N ALA A 199 21.12 -5.65 1.07
CA ALA A 199 20.09 -5.08 1.92
C ALA A 199 19.06 -6.15 2.36
N MET A 200 18.61 -7.00 1.44
CA MET A 200 17.64 -8.06 1.75
C MET A 200 18.27 -9.18 2.58
N LEU A 201 19.51 -9.58 2.28
CA LEU A 201 20.23 -10.56 3.10
C LEU A 201 20.51 -9.99 4.50
N GLY A 202 20.95 -8.73 4.59
CA GLY A 202 21.13 -8.04 5.87
C GLY A 202 19.84 -7.97 6.69
N LEU A 203 18.72 -7.63 6.06
CA LEU A 203 17.42 -7.64 6.70
C LEU A 203 17.01 -9.04 7.17
N GLY A 204 17.36 -10.08 6.41
CA GLY A 204 17.12 -11.48 6.79
C GLY A 204 17.95 -11.92 8.00
N ILE A 205 19.19 -11.44 8.12
CA ILE A 205 20.06 -11.75 9.26
C ILE A 205 19.51 -11.12 10.55
N ILE A 206 19.09 -9.85 10.49
CA ILE A 206 18.58 -9.12 11.66
C ILE A 206 17.06 -9.29 11.86
N ALA A 207 16.42 -10.19 11.13
CA ALA A 207 14.96 -10.35 11.15
C ALA A 207 14.41 -10.69 12.53
N GLU A 208 15.14 -11.50 13.31
CA GLU A 208 14.76 -11.89 14.67
C GLU A 208 14.75 -10.68 15.61
N GLU A 209 15.86 -9.97 15.69
CA GLU A 209 15.98 -8.78 16.53
C GLU A 209 15.00 -7.70 16.11
N LEU A 210 14.83 -7.51 14.80
CA LEU A 210 13.90 -6.54 14.25
C LEU A 210 12.47 -6.81 14.69
N ILE A 211 12.00 -8.06 14.59
CA ILE A 211 10.63 -8.43 14.96
C ILE A 211 10.45 -8.36 16.48
N VAL A 212 11.37 -8.93 17.25
CA VAL A 212 11.25 -8.98 18.71
C VAL A 212 11.27 -7.58 19.32
N ILE A 213 12.19 -6.72 18.91
CA ILE A 213 12.30 -5.35 19.43
C ILE A 213 11.13 -4.47 18.97
N SER A 214 10.68 -4.65 17.71
CA SER A 214 9.64 -3.74 17.15
C SER A 214 8.22 -4.11 17.56
N ILE A 215 7.91 -5.42 17.65
CA ILE A 215 6.51 -5.89 17.81
C ILE A 215 6.33 -7.00 18.84
N THR A 216 7.35 -7.32 19.62
CA THR A 216 7.36 -8.31 20.70
C THR A 216 7.50 -9.78 20.27
N ASP A 217 7.89 -10.65 21.22
CA ASP A 217 8.09 -12.09 21.04
C ASP A 217 6.86 -12.85 20.53
N LYS A 218 5.68 -12.30 20.72
CA LYS A 218 4.42 -12.86 20.22
C LYS A 218 4.47 -13.15 18.70
N TRP A 219 5.28 -12.42 17.97
CA TRP A 219 5.39 -12.50 16.51
C TRP A 219 6.63 -13.29 16.04
N TYR A 220 7.29 -14.00 16.96
CA TYR A 220 8.51 -14.74 16.65
C TYR A 220 8.37 -15.72 15.47
N SER A 221 7.22 -16.40 15.36
CA SER A 221 6.94 -17.30 14.24
C SER A 221 6.94 -16.62 12.85
N SER A 222 6.84 -15.29 12.80
CA SER A 222 6.95 -14.52 11.55
C SER A 222 8.39 -14.44 11.05
N VAL A 223 9.41 -14.64 11.90
CA VAL A 223 10.84 -14.53 11.55
C VAL A 223 11.21 -15.50 10.44
N SER A 224 10.92 -16.79 10.62
CA SER A 224 11.24 -17.82 9.63
C SER A 224 10.58 -17.59 8.29
N ILE A 225 9.31 -17.12 8.29
CA ILE A 225 8.59 -16.78 7.06
C ILE A 225 9.24 -15.57 6.39
N MET A 226 9.65 -14.56 7.18
CA MET A 226 10.32 -13.37 6.69
C MET A 226 11.67 -13.70 6.06
N GLN A 227 12.50 -14.48 6.75
CA GLN A 227 13.81 -14.92 6.25
C GLN A 227 13.68 -15.68 4.94
N LEU A 228 12.75 -16.64 4.87
CA LEU A 228 12.49 -17.38 3.63
C LEU A 228 12.04 -16.48 2.48
N SER A 229 11.13 -15.54 2.75
CA SER A 229 10.65 -14.58 1.75
C SER A 229 11.75 -13.66 1.23
N LEU A 230 12.63 -13.16 2.10
CA LEU A 230 13.74 -12.28 1.74
C LEU A 230 14.80 -12.96 0.87
N ILE A 231 15.01 -14.28 1.06
CA ILE A 231 15.95 -15.07 0.24
C ILE A 231 15.39 -15.28 -1.17
N HIS A 232 14.07 -15.51 -1.29
CA HIS A 232 13.43 -15.80 -2.59
C HIS A 232 13.12 -14.54 -3.42
N ILE A 233 13.19 -13.38 -2.83
CA ILE A 233 12.96 -12.10 -3.54
C ILE A 233 14.23 -11.61 -4.21
#